data_bf5bde81d3e206a13a64baf1dd312e66
#
_entry.id   bf5bde81d3e206a13a64baf1dd312e66
#
_cell.length_a   1.000
_cell.length_b   1.000
_cell.length_c   1.000
_cell.angle_alpha   90.00
_cell.angle_beta   90.00
_cell.angle_gamma   90.00
#
_symmetry.space_group_name_H-M   'P 1'
#
loop_
_entity.id
_entity.type
_entity.pdbx_description
1 polymer ?
#
loop_
_entity_poly.entity_id
_entity_poly.type
_entity_poly.pdbx_seq_one_letter_code
_entity_poly.pdbx_strand_id
1 'polypeptide(L)'
;MLKQKDIMDCLPLLASVLGNQYGVTVEIGGSEAYTDGKTIHLPALPLDSEPKLITMVKGYLDHESAHIRETDFEILRKANLTPFQHNLFNILEDWRVEERLSARYPGCRENFRYLIQKLFGTQKAGDTNPAFSILNTSLLTVRSWSVDAIIPRRESVAKTMERHYPGLRKALDGILDRVKDSWIPETASGMRWNWNKPPLPGVLNKNPSRNRRKRIQERLRMNLWLPQMPLWIL
;
A
#
# COMPACT_ATOMS: atom_id res chain seq x y z
N MET A 1 28.09 11.89 -13.93
CA MET A 1 26.88 11.95 -13.07
C MET A 1 25.68 12.10 -14.00
N LEU A 2 24.69 11.21 -13.99
CA LEU A 2 23.49 11.32 -14.81
C LEU A 2 22.73 12.59 -14.44
N LYS A 3 22.31 13.37 -15.44
CA LYS A 3 21.49 14.56 -15.22
C LYS A 3 20.07 14.11 -14.84
N GLN A 4 19.35 14.91 -14.08
CA GLN A 4 17.95 14.64 -13.70
C GLN A 4 17.08 14.34 -14.92
N LYS A 5 17.28 15.08 -16.01
CA LYS A 5 16.58 14.84 -17.29
C LYS A 5 16.80 13.43 -17.82
N ASP A 6 18.05 12.94 -17.82
CA ASP A 6 18.36 11.60 -18.33
C ASP A 6 17.65 10.50 -17.52
N ILE A 7 17.49 10.71 -16.21
CA ILE A 7 16.73 9.81 -15.34
C ILE A 7 15.25 9.84 -15.70
N MET A 8 14.67 11.03 -15.86
CA MET A 8 13.26 11.18 -16.23
C MET A 8 12.94 10.57 -17.59
N ASP A 9 13.81 10.75 -18.56
CA ASP A 9 13.64 10.19 -19.92
C ASP A 9 13.67 8.65 -19.94
N CYS A 10 14.29 8.03 -18.93
CA CYS A 10 14.34 6.56 -18.78
C CYS A 10 13.14 5.95 -18.03
N LEU A 11 12.34 6.75 -17.31
CA LEU A 11 11.27 6.21 -16.47
C LEU A 11 10.23 5.35 -17.22
N PRO A 12 9.75 5.73 -18.43
CA PRO A 12 8.79 4.90 -19.16
C PRO A 12 9.34 3.54 -19.56
N LEU A 13 10.62 3.50 -19.96
CA LEU A 13 11.29 2.23 -20.30
C LEU A 13 11.43 1.36 -19.05
N LEU A 14 11.85 1.94 -17.93
CA LEU A 14 12.01 1.24 -16.67
C LEU A 14 10.66 0.71 -16.17
N ALA A 15 9.60 1.52 -16.23
CA ALA A 15 8.24 1.12 -15.90
C ALA A 15 7.76 -0.08 -16.73
N SER A 16 8.02 -0.06 -18.04
CA SER A 16 7.65 -1.16 -18.94
C SER A 16 8.39 -2.45 -18.61
N VAL A 17 9.66 -2.37 -18.26
CA VAL A 17 10.48 -3.54 -17.87
C VAL A 17 10.01 -4.10 -16.51
N LEU A 18 9.87 -3.26 -15.52
CA LEU A 18 9.46 -3.66 -14.18
C LEU A 18 8.01 -4.17 -14.17
N GLY A 19 7.10 -3.47 -14.81
CA GLY A 19 5.70 -3.85 -14.95
C GLY A 19 5.48 -5.06 -15.87
N ASN A 20 6.51 -5.51 -16.59
CA ASN A 20 6.42 -6.57 -17.60
C ASN A 20 5.29 -6.31 -18.62
N GLN A 21 5.09 -5.07 -18.98
CA GLN A 21 4.04 -4.62 -19.88
C GLN A 21 4.60 -3.61 -20.89
N TYR A 22 4.39 -3.86 -22.16
CA TYR A 22 4.78 -2.93 -23.21
C TYR A 22 3.84 -1.72 -23.26
N GLY A 23 4.42 -0.54 -23.51
CA GLY A 23 3.63 0.68 -23.72
C GLY A 23 3.10 1.32 -22.43
N VAL A 24 3.67 1.01 -21.26
CA VAL A 24 3.38 1.74 -20.03
C VAL A 24 3.80 3.19 -20.19
N THR A 25 2.88 4.11 -19.96
CA THR A 25 3.14 5.55 -19.92
C THR A 25 3.49 6.01 -18.53
N VAL A 26 4.35 7.03 -18.42
CA VAL A 26 4.65 7.70 -17.15
C VAL A 26 4.32 9.17 -17.29
N GLU A 27 3.41 9.65 -16.47
CA GLU A 27 3.02 11.06 -16.39
C GLU A 27 3.54 11.65 -15.08
N ILE A 28 4.23 12.79 -15.18
CA ILE A 28 4.80 13.50 -14.03
C ILE A 28 4.02 14.77 -13.81
N GLY A 29 3.31 14.85 -12.69
CA GLY A 29 2.48 16.01 -12.35
C GLY A 29 1.67 15.77 -11.09
N GLY A 30 1.08 16.83 -10.53
CA GLY A 30 0.30 16.71 -9.29
C GLY A 30 1.14 16.41 -8.05
N SER A 31 0.53 15.80 -7.05
CA SER A 31 1.13 15.54 -5.73
C SER A 31 1.18 14.06 -5.34
N GLU A 32 0.66 13.18 -6.19
CA GLU A 32 0.37 11.78 -5.86
C GLU A 32 1.08 10.82 -6.81
N ALA A 33 1.33 9.58 -6.33
CA ALA A 33 1.73 8.47 -7.16
C ALA A 33 0.58 7.44 -7.20
N TYR A 34 0.21 6.97 -8.38
CA TYR A 34 -0.79 5.91 -8.56
C TYR A 34 -0.73 5.35 -9.98
N THR A 35 -1.34 4.18 -10.18
CA THR A 35 -1.51 3.59 -11.52
C THR A 35 -2.94 3.11 -11.76
N ASP A 36 -3.36 3.15 -13.01
CA ASP A 36 -4.59 2.52 -13.50
C ASP A 36 -4.36 1.15 -14.17
N GLY A 37 -3.10 0.68 -14.12
CA GLY A 37 -2.65 -0.54 -14.78
C GLY A 37 -2.04 -0.32 -16.17
N LYS A 38 -2.05 0.91 -16.70
CA LYS A 38 -1.45 1.29 -18.00
C LYS A 38 -0.58 2.53 -17.92
N THR A 39 -1.01 3.49 -17.12
CA THR A 39 -0.31 4.76 -16.89
C THR A 39 0.13 4.83 -15.44
N ILE A 40 1.38 5.20 -15.21
CA ILE A 40 1.90 5.53 -13.90
C ILE A 40 1.90 7.05 -13.76
N HIS A 41 1.20 7.55 -12.77
CA HIS A 41 1.26 8.95 -12.38
C HIS A 41 2.27 9.13 -11.25
N LEU A 42 3.17 10.08 -11.39
CA LEU A 42 4.20 10.39 -10.40
C LEU A 42 4.07 11.86 -9.98
N PRO A 43 4.39 12.20 -8.72
CA PRO A 43 4.35 13.57 -8.26
C PRO A 43 5.32 14.46 -9.03
N ALA A 44 4.94 15.73 -9.20
CA ALA A 44 5.78 16.72 -9.84
C ALA A 44 7.11 16.89 -9.07
N LEU A 45 8.20 16.92 -9.82
CA LEU A 45 9.54 17.15 -9.28
C LEU A 45 10.01 18.56 -9.68
N PRO A 46 10.44 19.41 -8.73
CA PRO A 46 11.16 20.63 -9.03
C PRO A 46 12.41 20.35 -9.87
N LEU A 47 12.76 21.25 -10.78
CA LEU A 47 13.90 21.09 -11.71
C LEU A 47 15.25 20.86 -11.03
N ASP A 48 15.41 21.38 -9.83
CA ASP A 48 16.64 21.27 -9.02
C ASP A 48 16.43 20.35 -7.79
N SER A 49 15.73 19.24 -8.01
CA SER A 49 15.40 18.32 -6.93
C SER A 49 16.63 17.71 -6.28
N GLU A 50 16.62 17.67 -4.94
CA GLU A 50 17.66 16.97 -4.18
C GLU A 50 17.73 15.47 -4.56
N PRO A 51 18.92 14.84 -4.49
CA PRO A 51 19.08 13.40 -4.75
C PRO A 51 18.09 12.51 -4.00
N LYS A 52 17.70 12.94 -2.79
CA LYS A 52 16.70 12.26 -1.95
C LYS A 52 15.33 12.18 -2.62
N LEU A 53 14.92 13.23 -3.32
CA LEU A 53 13.63 13.28 -4.00
C LEU A 53 13.63 12.35 -5.23
N ILE A 54 14.76 12.28 -5.95
CA ILE A 54 14.95 11.33 -7.05
C ILE A 54 14.83 9.88 -6.54
N THR A 55 15.38 9.59 -5.36
CA THR A 55 15.25 8.26 -4.74
C THR A 55 13.79 7.94 -4.39
N MET A 56 13.03 8.92 -3.92
CA MET A 56 11.59 8.73 -3.68
C MET A 56 10.84 8.41 -4.97
N VAL A 57 11.11 9.14 -6.05
CA VAL A 57 10.47 8.88 -7.36
C VAL A 57 10.77 7.49 -7.89
N LYS A 58 12.01 7.01 -7.73
CA LYS A 58 12.33 5.61 -8.05
C LYS A 58 11.50 4.63 -7.22
N GLY A 59 11.35 4.89 -5.91
CA GLY A 59 10.52 4.07 -5.04
C GLY A 59 9.05 4.05 -5.48
N TYR A 60 8.49 5.21 -5.86
CA TYR A 60 7.14 5.29 -6.41
C TYR A 60 7.02 4.55 -7.74
N LEU A 61 7.95 4.76 -8.67
CA LEU A 61 7.93 4.06 -9.95
C LEU A 61 7.95 2.54 -9.77
N ASP A 62 8.85 2.05 -8.92
CA ASP A 62 8.96 0.62 -8.62
C ASP A 62 7.65 0.08 -8.02
N HIS A 63 7.03 0.83 -7.10
CA HIS A 63 5.76 0.48 -6.47
C HIS A 63 4.62 0.38 -7.49
N GLU A 64 4.42 1.41 -8.29
CA GLU A 64 3.36 1.41 -9.30
C GLU A 64 3.61 0.35 -10.39
N SER A 65 4.88 0.14 -10.76
CA SER A 65 5.24 -0.95 -11.68
C SER A 65 4.97 -2.33 -11.09
N ALA A 66 5.12 -2.49 -9.77
CA ALA A 66 4.78 -3.72 -9.07
C ALA A 66 3.27 -4.02 -9.16
N HIS A 67 2.43 -3.00 -9.00
CA HIS A 67 0.98 -3.13 -9.20
C HIS A 67 0.63 -3.50 -10.65
N ILE A 68 1.19 -2.83 -11.65
CA ILE A 68 0.97 -3.17 -13.07
C ILE A 68 1.29 -4.65 -13.32
N ARG A 69 2.37 -5.15 -12.72
CA ARG A 69 2.84 -6.52 -12.94
C ARG A 69 2.03 -7.57 -12.22
N GLU A 70 1.62 -7.30 -10.99
CA GLU A 70 1.20 -8.31 -10.04
C GLU A 70 -0.27 -8.20 -9.61
N THR A 71 -0.91 -7.02 -9.73
CA THR A 71 -2.29 -6.81 -9.27
C THR A 71 -3.29 -7.17 -10.36
N ASP A 72 -4.30 -7.97 -10.00
CA ASP A 72 -5.45 -8.21 -10.86
C ASP A 72 -6.54 -7.16 -10.57
N PHE A 73 -6.47 -6.05 -11.32
CA PHE A 73 -7.42 -4.93 -11.20
C PHE A 73 -8.86 -5.34 -11.55
N GLU A 74 -9.07 -6.40 -12.34
CA GLU A 74 -10.41 -6.88 -12.64
C GLU A 74 -11.07 -7.58 -11.45
N ILE A 75 -10.31 -8.43 -10.78
CA ILE A 75 -10.78 -9.09 -9.55
C ILE A 75 -11.10 -8.04 -8.50
N LEU A 76 -10.23 -7.04 -8.33
CA LEU A 76 -10.44 -5.95 -7.37
C LEU A 76 -11.73 -5.18 -7.66
N ARG A 77 -11.99 -4.81 -8.92
CA ARG A 77 -13.23 -4.13 -9.31
C ARG A 77 -14.48 -4.97 -9.05
N LYS A 78 -14.40 -6.29 -9.26
CA LYS A 78 -15.52 -7.24 -9.06
C LYS A 78 -15.78 -7.53 -7.57
N ALA A 79 -14.79 -7.37 -6.70
CA ALA A 79 -14.88 -7.71 -5.28
C ALA A 79 -15.88 -6.84 -4.49
N ASN A 80 -16.28 -5.67 -5.02
CA ASN A 80 -17.26 -4.76 -4.42
C ASN A 80 -17.01 -4.49 -2.93
N LEU A 81 -15.75 -4.17 -2.61
CA LEU A 81 -15.29 -3.92 -1.25
C LEU A 81 -15.89 -2.63 -0.68
N THR A 82 -16.17 -2.62 0.62
CA THR A 82 -16.44 -1.38 1.35
C THR A 82 -15.14 -0.54 1.41
N PRO A 83 -15.21 0.79 1.63
CA PRO A 83 -14.00 1.61 1.73
C PRO A 83 -13.00 1.11 2.77
N PHE A 84 -13.46 0.63 3.91
CA PHE A 84 -12.59 0.04 4.95
C PHE A 84 -11.89 -1.23 4.46
N GLN A 85 -12.63 -2.12 3.80
CA GLN A 85 -12.07 -3.36 3.25
C GLN A 85 -11.09 -3.07 2.11
N HIS A 86 -11.38 -2.06 1.28
CA HIS A 86 -10.49 -1.63 0.21
C HIS A 86 -9.15 -1.13 0.77
N ASN A 87 -9.18 -0.28 1.80
CA ASN A 87 -7.96 0.21 2.43
C ASN A 87 -7.15 -0.92 3.08
N LEU A 88 -7.82 -1.86 3.76
CA LEU A 88 -7.14 -3.02 4.35
C LEU A 88 -6.54 -3.93 3.27
N PHE A 89 -7.26 -4.11 2.16
CA PHE A 89 -6.75 -4.83 0.99
C PHE A 89 -5.50 -4.15 0.43
N ASN A 90 -5.54 -2.84 0.18
CA ASN A 90 -4.39 -2.10 -0.34
C ASN A 90 -3.15 -2.26 0.55
N ILE A 91 -3.31 -2.15 1.88
CA ILE A 91 -2.20 -2.36 2.82
C ILE A 91 -1.51 -3.71 2.61
N LEU A 92 -2.27 -4.76 2.40
CA LEU A 92 -1.76 -6.12 2.20
C LEU A 92 -1.21 -6.32 0.78
N GLU A 93 -1.92 -5.79 -0.21
CA GLU A 93 -1.55 -5.88 -1.62
C GLU A 93 -0.25 -5.16 -1.91
N ASP A 94 -0.07 -3.94 -1.37
CA ASP A 94 1.17 -3.18 -1.50
C ASP A 94 2.38 -3.98 -1.03
N TRP A 95 2.31 -4.57 0.17
CA TRP A 95 3.39 -5.43 0.67
C TRP A 95 3.62 -6.62 -0.25
N ARG A 96 2.53 -7.23 -0.73
CA ARG A 96 2.59 -8.39 -1.62
C ARG A 96 3.34 -8.09 -2.91
N VAL A 97 2.95 -7.04 -3.61
CA VAL A 97 3.53 -6.70 -4.91
C VAL A 97 4.98 -6.25 -4.76
N GLU A 98 5.30 -5.50 -3.69
CA GLU A 98 6.66 -5.08 -3.38
C GLU A 98 7.60 -6.26 -3.08
N GLU A 99 7.16 -7.25 -2.28
CA GLU A 99 7.96 -8.44 -2.00
C GLU A 99 8.20 -9.27 -3.27
N ARG A 100 7.19 -9.43 -4.13
CA ARG A 100 7.34 -10.14 -5.40
C ARG A 100 8.27 -9.42 -6.36
N LEU A 101 8.13 -8.10 -6.48
CA LEU A 101 9.04 -7.32 -7.32
C LEU A 101 10.47 -7.36 -6.77
N SER A 102 10.66 -7.23 -5.45
CA SER A 102 11.95 -7.32 -4.78
C SER A 102 12.64 -8.67 -4.94
N ALA A 103 11.88 -9.76 -4.98
CA ALA A 103 12.42 -11.10 -5.23
C ALA A 103 12.96 -11.23 -6.66
N ARG A 104 12.34 -10.54 -7.62
CA ARG A 104 12.74 -10.55 -9.04
C ARG A 104 13.83 -9.52 -9.35
N TYR A 105 13.73 -8.34 -8.75
CA TYR A 105 14.63 -7.21 -8.93
C TYR A 105 15.12 -6.70 -7.57
N PRO A 106 16.21 -7.27 -7.04
CA PRO A 106 16.69 -6.95 -5.69
C PRO A 106 16.96 -5.46 -5.44
N GLY A 107 17.29 -4.68 -6.49
CA GLY A 107 17.49 -3.23 -6.39
C GLY A 107 16.22 -2.46 -5.98
N CYS A 108 15.03 -2.96 -6.31
CA CYS A 108 13.78 -2.35 -5.89
C CYS A 108 13.57 -2.41 -4.37
N ARG A 109 14.11 -3.43 -3.70
CA ARG A 109 14.01 -3.57 -2.23
C ARG A 109 14.58 -2.37 -1.48
N GLU A 110 15.70 -1.83 -1.94
CA GLU A 110 16.30 -0.64 -1.30
C GLU A 110 15.47 0.63 -1.57
N ASN A 111 14.89 0.75 -2.75
CA ASN A 111 14.00 1.86 -3.09
C ASN A 111 12.73 1.81 -2.22
N PHE A 112 12.11 0.64 -2.05
CA PHE A 112 10.96 0.46 -1.15
C PHE A 112 11.31 0.75 0.30
N ARG A 113 12.43 0.23 0.78
CA ARG A 113 12.89 0.49 2.16
C ARG A 113 13.04 1.99 2.41
N TYR A 114 13.67 2.71 1.48
CA TYR A 114 13.82 4.16 1.58
C TYR A 114 12.47 4.89 1.57
N LEU A 115 11.58 4.52 0.64
CA LEU A 115 10.24 5.11 0.51
C LEU A 115 9.42 4.92 1.79
N ILE A 116 9.34 3.68 2.29
CA ILE A 116 8.60 3.32 3.51
C ILE A 116 9.11 4.09 4.73
N GLN A 117 10.45 4.19 4.90
CA GLN A 117 11.04 4.94 6.00
C GLN A 117 10.68 6.43 5.92
N LYS A 118 10.69 7.02 4.73
CA LYS A 118 10.35 8.43 4.54
C LYS A 118 8.89 8.72 4.78
N LEU A 119 8.01 7.87 4.30
CA LEU A 119 6.57 8.08 4.42
C LEU A 119 6.03 7.75 5.81
N PHE A 120 6.54 6.71 6.44
CA PHE A 120 5.96 6.18 7.67
C PHE A 120 6.84 6.32 8.92
N GLY A 121 8.11 6.70 8.77
CA GLY A 121 9.05 6.75 9.89
C GLY A 121 8.80 7.85 10.91
N THR A 122 8.22 9.00 10.50
CA THR A 122 8.17 10.22 11.31
C THR A 122 6.78 10.77 11.59
N GLN A 123 5.73 10.18 11.05
CA GLN A 123 4.36 10.67 11.25
C GLN A 123 3.93 10.55 12.72
N LYS A 124 3.24 11.57 13.23
CA LYS A 124 2.69 11.55 14.60
C LYS A 124 1.54 10.53 14.71
N ALA A 125 1.30 9.98 15.91
CA ALA A 125 0.12 9.19 16.18
C ALA A 125 -1.13 10.04 15.87
N GLY A 126 -1.99 9.52 15.02
CA GLY A 126 -3.17 10.25 14.54
C GLY A 126 -4.42 9.97 15.37
N ASP A 127 -5.55 10.13 14.72
CA ASP A 127 -6.90 10.04 15.20
C ASP A 127 -7.18 8.79 16.08
N THR A 128 -8.08 8.96 17.05
CA THR A 128 -8.56 7.90 17.94
C THR A 128 -9.78 7.14 17.37
N ASN A 129 -10.21 7.45 16.14
CA ASN A 129 -11.28 6.70 15.48
C ASN A 129 -10.90 5.21 15.36
N PRO A 130 -11.78 4.26 15.74
CA PRO A 130 -11.47 2.84 15.73
C PRO A 130 -11.02 2.31 14.35
N ALA A 131 -11.72 2.70 13.29
CA ALA A 131 -11.38 2.26 11.92
C ALA A 131 -10.01 2.78 11.51
N PHE A 132 -9.71 4.04 11.77
CA PHE A 132 -8.40 4.64 11.51
C PHE A 132 -7.29 3.96 12.34
N SER A 133 -7.55 3.72 13.63
CA SER A 133 -6.58 3.06 14.51
C SER A 133 -6.24 1.65 14.02
N ILE A 134 -7.23 0.89 13.54
CA ILE A 134 -7.02 -0.44 12.95
C ILE A 134 -6.21 -0.34 11.68
N LEU A 135 -6.59 0.52 10.73
CA LEU A 135 -5.89 0.67 9.45
C LEU A 135 -4.45 1.12 9.64
N ASN A 136 -4.22 2.13 10.50
CA ASN A 136 -2.88 2.66 10.75
C ASN A 136 -1.99 1.61 11.45
N THR A 137 -2.53 0.87 12.42
CA THR A 137 -1.77 -0.22 13.07
C THR A 137 -1.49 -1.35 12.09
N SER A 138 -2.46 -1.72 11.25
CA SER A 138 -2.28 -2.74 10.20
C SER A 138 -1.19 -2.32 9.21
N LEU A 139 -1.26 -1.09 8.70
CA LEU A 139 -0.26 -0.54 7.78
C LEU A 139 1.14 -0.64 8.37
N LEU A 140 1.36 -0.10 9.57
CA LEU A 140 2.68 -0.10 10.18
C LEU A 140 3.15 -1.53 10.54
N THR A 141 2.24 -2.42 10.90
CA THR A 141 2.58 -3.83 11.16
C THR A 141 3.04 -4.51 9.87
N VAL A 142 2.28 -4.40 8.79
CA VAL A 142 2.59 -5.01 7.49
C VAL A 142 3.91 -4.43 6.93
N ARG A 143 4.07 -3.11 6.97
CA ARG A 143 5.32 -2.45 6.52
C ARG A 143 6.53 -2.83 7.36
N SER A 144 6.35 -3.13 8.67
CA SER A 144 7.44 -3.58 9.55
C SER A 144 7.93 -5.00 9.24
N TRP A 145 7.22 -5.78 8.46
CA TRP A 145 7.70 -7.11 8.03
C TRP A 145 8.91 -7.03 7.10
N SER A 146 9.05 -5.93 6.38
CA SER A 146 10.14 -5.71 5.42
C SER A 146 11.10 -4.58 5.84
N VAL A 147 10.70 -3.71 6.78
CA VAL A 147 11.45 -2.50 7.17
C VAL A 147 11.48 -2.32 8.67
N ASP A 148 12.50 -2.85 9.33
CA ASP A 148 12.65 -2.81 10.79
C ASP A 148 12.67 -1.39 11.36
N ALA A 149 13.15 -0.41 10.58
CA ALA A 149 13.26 0.98 11.02
C ALA A 149 11.94 1.62 11.46
N ILE A 150 10.79 1.07 11.05
CA ILE A 150 9.47 1.58 11.46
C ILE A 150 8.88 0.85 12.68
N ILE A 151 9.54 -0.20 13.20
CA ILE A 151 9.07 -0.95 14.38
C ILE A 151 8.79 -0.04 15.58
N PRO A 152 9.65 0.92 15.97
CA PRO A 152 9.36 1.81 17.09
C PRO A 152 8.07 2.62 16.90
N ARG A 153 7.79 3.03 15.65
CA ARG A 153 6.58 3.73 15.28
C ARG A 153 5.35 2.83 15.38
N ARG A 154 5.42 1.60 14.82
CA ARG A 154 4.38 0.57 14.95
C ARG A 154 4.03 0.35 16.41
N GLU A 155 5.03 0.14 17.30
CA GLU A 155 4.81 -0.09 18.73
C GLU A 155 4.11 1.09 19.41
N SER A 156 4.50 2.32 19.09
CA SER A 156 3.87 3.52 19.63
C SER A 156 2.39 3.61 19.26
N VAL A 157 2.06 3.37 17.99
CA VAL A 157 0.67 3.41 17.48
C VAL A 157 -0.15 2.25 18.05
N ALA A 158 0.39 1.04 18.04
CA ALA A 158 -0.28 -0.14 18.60
C ALA A 158 -0.57 0.01 20.10
N LYS A 159 0.35 0.61 20.87
CA LYS A 159 0.15 0.93 22.29
C LYS A 159 -0.96 1.96 22.49
N THR A 160 -1.06 2.95 21.63
CA THR A 160 -2.15 3.93 21.69
C THR A 160 -3.49 3.29 21.36
N MET A 161 -3.56 2.46 20.30
CA MET A 161 -4.77 1.68 19.97
C MET A 161 -5.20 0.78 21.13
N GLU A 162 -4.28 0.02 21.71
CA GLU A 162 -4.58 -0.89 22.84
C GLU A 162 -5.11 -0.15 24.07
N ARG A 163 -4.63 1.08 24.34
CA ARG A 163 -5.13 1.90 25.45
C ARG A 163 -6.58 2.33 25.24
N HIS A 164 -6.99 2.62 24.02
CA HIS A 164 -8.35 3.03 23.70
C HIS A 164 -9.29 1.83 23.47
N TYR A 165 -8.73 0.72 22.98
CA TYR A 165 -9.46 -0.49 22.63
C TYR A 165 -8.76 -1.73 23.14
N PRO A 166 -8.88 -2.04 24.47
CA PRO A 166 -8.19 -3.17 25.08
C PRO A 166 -8.50 -4.51 24.40
N GLY A 167 -7.47 -5.28 24.11
CA GLY A 167 -7.56 -6.59 23.44
C GLY A 167 -7.53 -6.52 21.92
N LEU A 168 -7.70 -5.32 21.32
CA LEU A 168 -7.75 -5.16 19.87
C LEU A 168 -6.39 -5.45 19.22
N ARG A 169 -5.29 -5.06 19.87
CA ARG A 169 -3.93 -5.35 19.40
C ARG A 169 -3.71 -6.86 19.22
N LYS A 170 -4.02 -7.64 20.25
CA LYS A 170 -3.83 -9.10 20.19
C LYS A 170 -4.67 -9.75 19.09
N ALA A 171 -5.91 -9.29 18.91
CA ALA A 171 -6.79 -9.80 17.86
C ALA A 171 -6.24 -9.46 16.47
N LEU A 172 -5.78 -8.22 16.27
CA LEU A 172 -5.24 -7.76 14.98
C LEU A 172 -3.92 -8.45 14.64
N ASP A 173 -2.97 -8.51 15.57
CA ASP A 173 -1.69 -9.18 15.39
C ASP A 173 -1.93 -10.67 15.02
N GLY A 174 -2.83 -11.37 15.73
CA GLY A 174 -3.15 -12.76 15.39
C GLY A 174 -3.82 -12.97 14.03
N ILE A 175 -4.50 -11.96 13.48
CA ILE A 175 -5.02 -11.99 12.09
C ILE A 175 -3.88 -11.78 11.11
N LEU A 176 -3.07 -10.75 11.32
CA LEU A 176 -1.99 -10.37 10.41
C LEU A 176 -0.89 -11.44 10.36
N ASP A 177 -0.56 -12.06 11.49
CA ASP A 177 0.40 -13.19 11.53
C ASP A 177 -0.08 -14.36 10.65
N ARG A 178 -1.37 -14.73 10.75
CA ARG A 178 -1.93 -15.78 9.86
C ARG A 178 -1.90 -15.37 8.40
N VAL A 179 -2.12 -14.11 8.08
CA VAL A 179 -1.99 -13.61 6.69
C VAL A 179 -0.55 -13.73 6.24
N LYS A 180 0.41 -13.30 7.06
CA LYS A 180 1.84 -13.41 6.77
C LYS A 180 2.27 -14.87 6.54
N ASP A 181 1.85 -15.76 7.43
CA ASP A 181 2.22 -17.19 7.36
C ASP A 181 1.59 -17.91 6.16
N SER A 182 0.38 -17.46 5.73
CA SER A 182 -0.24 -17.98 4.51
C SER A 182 0.51 -17.56 3.24
N TRP A 183 1.44 -16.66 3.39
CA TRP A 183 2.27 -16.04 2.37
C TRP A 183 3.70 -16.59 2.39
N ILE A 184 3.85 -17.91 2.43
CA ILE A 184 5.15 -18.54 2.22
C ILE A 184 5.55 -18.33 0.76
N PRO A 185 6.73 -17.76 0.46
CA PRO A 185 7.25 -17.72 -0.88
C PRO A 185 7.50 -19.15 -1.35
N GLU A 186 6.61 -19.73 -2.12
CA GLU A 186 7.04 -20.80 -3.01
C GLU A 186 8.05 -20.20 -3.98
N THR A 187 9.21 -20.82 -4.05
CA THR A 187 10.30 -20.44 -4.95
C THR A 187 9.78 -19.91 -6.29
N ALA A 188 10.10 -18.71 -6.56
CA ALA A 188 10.01 -17.84 -7.78
C ALA A 188 9.08 -18.18 -8.96
N SER A 189 8.33 -19.24 -8.98
CA SER A 189 7.62 -19.74 -10.17
C SER A 189 6.11 -19.97 -10.02
N GLY A 190 5.46 -19.75 -8.90
CA GLY A 190 4.10 -20.25 -8.83
C GLY A 190 3.10 -19.76 -7.81
N MET A 191 3.29 -18.65 -7.11
CA MET A 191 2.22 -18.23 -6.19
C MET A 191 1.06 -17.53 -6.90
N ARG A 192 -0.06 -18.23 -6.98
CA ARG A 192 -1.38 -17.64 -7.16
C ARG A 192 -2.07 -17.55 -5.80
N TRP A 193 -2.48 -16.36 -5.40
CA TRP A 193 -3.46 -16.17 -4.34
C TRP A 193 -4.74 -16.93 -4.73
N ASN A 194 -5.18 -17.86 -3.88
CA ASN A 194 -6.41 -18.58 -4.14
C ASN A 194 -7.60 -17.83 -3.55
N TRP A 195 -8.18 -16.93 -4.33
CA TRP A 195 -9.38 -16.16 -3.97
C TRP A 195 -10.60 -17.04 -3.61
N ASN A 196 -10.59 -18.31 -3.98
CA ASN A 196 -11.65 -19.28 -3.65
C ASN A 196 -11.52 -19.86 -2.24
N LYS A 197 -10.43 -19.60 -1.53
CA LYS A 197 -10.33 -19.90 -0.09
C LYS A 197 -10.58 -18.61 0.68
N PRO A 198 -11.76 -18.40 1.28
CA PRO A 198 -12.02 -17.24 2.11
C PRO A 198 -11.03 -17.22 3.27
N PRO A 199 -10.29 -16.11 3.51
CA PRO A 199 -9.27 -16.05 4.54
C PRO A 199 -9.80 -16.19 5.96
N LEU A 200 -11.12 -16.10 6.20
CA LEU A 200 -11.69 -16.24 7.55
C LEU A 200 -13.17 -16.68 7.48
N PRO A 201 -13.56 -17.81 8.07
CA PRO A 201 -14.95 -18.07 8.41
C PRO A 201 -15.33 -17.18 9.61
N GLY A 202 -16.24 -16.23 9.43
CA GLY A 202 -16.91 -15.54 10.52
C GLY A 202 -16.96 -14.01 10.50
N VAL A 203 -16.19 -13.30 9.66
CA VAL A 203 -16.14 -11.81 9.70
C VAL A 203 -17.05 -11.13 8.65
N LEU A 204 -17.55 -11.83 7.66
CA LEU A 204 -18.21 -11.23 6.48
C LEU A 204 -19.68 -11.64 6.28
N ASN A 205 -20.47 -11.87 7.32
CA ASN A 205 -21.88 -12.15 7.09
C ASN A 205 -22.81 -11.35 8.00
N LYS A 206 -23.03 -10.06 7.67
CA LYS A 206 -24.30 -9.36 7.89
C LYS A 206 -24.48 -8.30 6.81
N ASN A 207 -25.24 -8.63 5.78
CA ASN A 207 -25.65 -7.73 4.72
C ASN A 207 -26.55 -6.61 5.30
N PRO A 208 -26.13 -5.35 5.39
CA PRO A 208 -27.02 -4.28 5.82
C PRO A 208 -27.95 -3.88 4.67
N SER A 209 -29.23 -3.62 5.01
CA SER A 209 -30.26 -3.21 4.06
C SER A 209 -29.84 -1.99 3.23
N ARG A 210 -30.36 -1.87 2.00
CA ARG A 210 -30.00 -0.85 0.98
C ARG A 210 -30.05 0.59 1.49
N ASN A 211 -30.96 0.90 2.43
CA ASN A 211 -31.08 2.24 3.04
C ASN A 211 -30.00 2.55 4.09
N ARG A 212 -29.49 1.51 4.77
CA ARG A 212 -28.37 1.68 5.71
C ARG A 212 -27.06 1.93 4.97
N ARG A 213 -26.88 1.34 3.77
CA ARG A 213 -25.70 1.56 2.91
C ARG A 213 -25.61 3.01 2.42
N LYS A 214 -26.73 3.64 2.01
CA LYS A 214 -26.74 5.06 1.60
C LYS A 214 -26.32 5.99 2.75
N ARG A 215 -26.87 5.82 3.96
CA ARG A 215 -26.52 6.64 5.12
C ARG A 215 -25.07 6.44 5.60
N ILE A 216 -24.53 5.24 5.47
CA ILE A 216 -23.13 4.95 5.80
C ILE A 216 -22.21 5.60 4.73
N GLN A 217 -22.56 5.51 3.45
CA GLN A 217 -21.80 6.19 2.39
C GLN A 217 -21.83 7.71 2.50
N GLU A 218 -22.96 8.32 2.89
CA GLU A 218 -23.07 9.76 3.10
C GLU A 218 -22.29 10.20 4.35
N ARG A 219 -22.32 9.43 5.46
CA ARG A 219 -21.49 9.71 6.64
C ARG A 219 -20.00 9.50 6.38
N LEU A 220 -19.61 8.51 5.59
CA LEU A 220 -18.21 8.28 5.21
C LEU A 220 -17.70 9.34 4.23
N ARG A 221 -18.54 9.87 3.33
CA ARG A 221 -18.18 11.03 2.49
C ARG A 221 -17.98 12.32 3.28
N MET A 222 -18.68 12.53 4.40
CA MET A 222 -18.56 13.74 5.21
C MET A 222 -17.45 13.69 6.28
N ASN A 223 -16.91 12.49 6.61
CA ASN A 223 -15.89 12.33 7.66
C ASN A 223 -14.54 11.79 7.17
N LEU A 224 -14.32 11.67 5.87
CA LEU A 224 -13.00 11.33 5.29
C LEU A 224 -12.11 12.57 5.13
N TRP A 225 -12.05 13.40 6.14
CA TRP A 225 -10.89 14.23 6.37
C TRP A 225 -9.85 13.35 7.07
N LEU A 226 -9.09 12.58 6.29
CA LEU A 226 -7.82 12.01 6.71
C LEU A 226 -6.73 13.03 6.37
N PRO A 227 -6.44 14.01 7.25
CA PRO A 227 -5.34 14.91 6.99
C PRO A 227 -4.07 14.07 7.15
N GLN A 228 -3.32 13.87 6.05
CA GLN A 228 -1.96 13.36 6.01
C GLN A 228 -1.72 11.86 5.80
N MET A 229 -2.69 11.06 5.37
CA MET A 229 -2.32 9.86 4.63
C MET A 229 -2.12 10.23 3.17
N PRO A 230 -1.03 9.83 2.53
CA PRO A 230 -0.88 9.99 1.08
C PRO A 230 -2.07 9.31 0.39
N LEU A 231 -2.74 10.01 -0.53
CA LEU A 231 -3.99 9.57 -1.18
C LEU A 231 -3.87 8.25 -1.95
N TRP A 232 -2.66 7.81 -2.28
CA TRP A 232 -2.41 6.51 -2.90
C TRP A 232 -2.57 5.30 -1.94
N ILE A 233 -2.83 5.54 -0.65
CA ILE A 233 -3.27 4.50 0.32
C ILE A 233 -4.81 4.40 0.37
N LEU A 234 -5.51 5.35 -0.26
CA LEU A 234 -6.97 5.41 -0.35
C LEU A 234 -7.46 4.88 -1.69
#